data_9e22fe5a40d2faca4349ce375363310b
#
_entry.id   9e22fe5a40d2faca4349ce375363310b
#
_cell.length_a   1.000
_cell.length_b   1.000
_cell.length_c   1.000
_cell.angle_alpha   90.00
_cell.angle_beta   90.00
_cell.angle_gamma   90.00
#
_symmetry.space_group_name_H-M   'P 1'
#
loop_
_entity.id
_entity.type
_entity.pdbx_description
1 polymer ?
#
loop_
_entity_poly.entity_id
_entity_poly.type
_entity_poly.pdbx_seq_one_letter_code
_entity_poly.pdbx_strand_id
1 'polypeptide(L)'
;MNQASDSEIVIRRLYQITNDYRKGFDIQIAQLLIMGLERFNLDIGILSKVDGNSYLVEHCVTPEGVELNTGDTFDYRSTYCEITCKSIGPICIEHCGKHDKYATHPAYQSFGLESYIGIPIFVNDELYGTLNFSSPAPYHREFKEFDIDVMRLMASWIEVELVRRQQERKLKEPNEKLEYQALYDPLTHLPNRRCLFKTLNTEVEQLKGSLGKGTLAVVDIDFFKVVNDTYGHQMGDVVLKKVANVLSNNTQEGEFVARFGGEEFILWYPNKTPSCVEDKFMTPLQEMKKITLDRKPVTISIGACHFELSTGDTKGERMSALDKLIKVADECLYIAKQNGRDQFISRPYHQERSGI
;
A
#
# COMPACT_ATOMS: atom_id res chain seq x y z
N MET A 1 -27.66 43.82 11.24
CA MET A 1 -26.84 42.60 10.95
C MET A 1 -25.46 43.15 10.64
N ASN A 2 -24.46 42.91 11.53
CA ASN A 2 -23.08 43.30 11.28
C ASN A 2 -22.58 42.51 10.08
N GLN A 3 -22.20 43.19 9.00
CA GLN A 3 -21.42 42.56 7.94
C GLN A 3 -20.07 42.11 8.56
N ALA A 4 -19.77 40.83 8.46
CA ALA A 4 -18.47 40.30 8.89
C ALA A 4 -17.37 41.09 8.15
N SER A 5 -16.28 41.44 8.85
CA SER A 5 -15.13 42.07 8.19
C SER A 5 -14.50 41.11 7.18
N ASP A 6 -13.88 41.65 6.13
CA ASP A 6 -13.18 40.83 5.14
C ASP A 6 -12.20 39.82 5.80
N SER A 7 -11.57 40.27 6.88
CA SER A 7 -10.65 39.39 7.68
C SER A 7 -11.39 38.24 8.34
N GLU A 8 -12.58 38.45 8.89
CA GLU A 8 -13.39 37.41 9.52
C GLU A 8 -13.85 36.35 8.51
N ILE A 9 -14.22 36.79 7.30
CA ILE A 9 -14.64 35.90 6.21
C ILE A 9 -13.48 34.99 5.78
N VAL A 10 -12.28 35.53 5.59
CA VAL A 10 -11.09 34.80 5.19
C VAL A 10 -10.70 33.78 6.26
N ILE A 11 -10.64 34.18 7.53
CA ILE A 11 -10.29 33.27 8.63
C ILE A 11 -11.30 32.13 8.76
N ARG A 12 -12.60 32.42 8.65
CA ARG A 12 -13.66 31.41 8.69
C ARG A 12 -13.54 30.41 7.55
N ARG A 13 -13.25 30.88 6.33
CA ARG A 13 -13.07 30.03 5.16
C ARG A 13 -11.82 29.17 5.29
N LEU A 14 -10.72 29.75 5.75
CA LEU A 14 -9.49 28.99 6.04
C LEU A 14 -9.78 27.86 7.04
N TYR A 15 -10.46 28.19 8.14
CA TYR A 15 -10.87 27.20 9.14
C TYR A 15 -11.73 26.08 8.54
N GLN A 16 -12.69 26.39 7.68
CA GLN A 16 -13.54 25.40 7.02
C GLN A 16 -12.73 24.46 6.12
N ILE A 17 -11.81 24.99 5.31
CA ILE A 17 -10.96 24.19 4.43
C ILE A 17 -10.06 23.27 5.24
N THR A 18 -9.40 23.81 6.26
CA THR A 18 -8.38 23.09 7.04
C THR A 18 -8.96 22.01 7.95
N ASN A 19 -10.20 22.15 8.42
CA ASN A 19 -10.87 21.16 9.25
C ASN A 19 -11.61 20.05 8.48
N ASP A 20 -11.76 20.18 7.18
CA ASP A 20 -12.44 19.16 6.36
C ASP A 20 -11.49 18.06 5.87
N TYR A 21 -10.81 17.40 6.82
CA TYR A 21 -9.82 16.33 6.56
C TYR A 21 -10.39 15.16 5.77
N ARG A 22 -11.73 14.98 5.73
CA ARG A 22 -12.38 13.89 4.98
C ARG A 22 -12.24 14.04 3.47
N LYS A 23 -12.06 15.24 2.97
CA LYS A 23 -11.87 15.52 1.54
C LYS A 23 -10.49 15.11 1.02
N GLY A 24 -9.53 14.94 1.91
CA GLY A 24 -8.14 14.63 1.54
C GLY A 24 -7.34 15.89 1.17
N PHE A 25 -6.03 15.75 1.26
CA PHE A 25 -5.06 16.84 1.12
C PHE A 25 -5.16 17.56 -0.23
N ASP A 26 -5.24 16.80 -1.32
CA ASP A 26 -5.20 17.37 -2.68
C ASP A 26 -6.39 18.33 -2.92
N ILE A 27 -7.57 17.97 -2.41
CA ILE A 27 -8.76 18.82 -2.49
C ILE A 27 -8.63 20.03 -1.56
N GLN A 28 -8.09 19.85 -0.36
CA GLN A 28 -7.88 20.94 0.59
C GLN A 28 -6.86 21.96 0.05
N ILE A 29 -5.74 21.50 -0.55
CA ILE A 29 -4.76 22.39 -1.20
C ILE A 29 -5.39 23.15 -2.37
N ALA A 30 -6.12 22.47 -3.24
CA ALA A 30 -6.80 23.15 -4.36
C ALA A 30 -7.76 24.27 -3.85
N GLN A 31 -8.54 23.97 -2.82
CA GLN A 31 -9.45 24.97 -2.21
C GLN A 31 -8.69 26.13 -1.55
N LEU A 32 -7.53 25.82 -0.95
CA LEU A 32 -6.66 26.81 -0.32
C LEU A 32 -6.02 27.71 -1.38
N LEU A 33 -5.55 27.18 -2.49
CA LEU A 33 -5.04 27.96 -3.61
C LEU A 33 -6.13 28.84 -4.22
N ILE A 34 -7.34 28.30 -4.46
CA ILE A 34 -8.48 29.09 -4.95
C ILE A 34 -8.80 30.26 -3.99
N MET A 35 -8.85 29.97 -2.68
CA MET A 35 -9.08 31.00 -1.67
C MET A 35 -8.01 32.09 -1.70
N GLY A 36 -6.74 31.72 -1.88
CA GLY A 36 -5.62 32.66 -2.00
C GLY A 36 -5.72 33.51 -3.27
N LEU A 37 -6.05 32.91 -4.41
CA LEU A 37 -6.28 33.65 -5.66
C LEU A 37 -7.38 34.69 -5.53
N GLU A 38 -8.52 34.33 -4.96
CA GLU A 38 -9.62 35.26 -4.70
C GLU A 38 -9.22 36.36 -3.72
N ARG A 39 -8.51 36.03 -2.65
CA ARG A 39 -8.08 36.97 -1.61
C ARG A 39 -7.07 38.00 -2.14
N PHE A 40 -6.07 37.53 -2.88
CA PHE A 40 -5.00 38.38 -3.41
C PHE A 40 -5.38 39.02 -4.75
N ASN A 41 -6.44 38.56 -5.39
CA ASN A 41 -6.83 38.95 -6.75
C ASN A 41 -5.66 38.76 -7.73
N LEU A 42 -5.08 37.54 -7.69
CA LEU A 42 -4.02 37.07 -8.55
C LEU A 42 -4.51 35.87 -9.37
N ASP A 43 -3.79 35.53 -10.44
CA ASP A 43 -4.28 34.56 -11.44
C ASP A 43 -3.75 33.14 -11.25
N ILE A 44 -2.53 33.00 -10.75
CA ILE A 44 -1.81 31.72 -10.65
C ILE A 44 -1.46 31.45 -9.21
N GLY A 45 -1.87 30.28 -8.68
CA GLY A 45 -1.52 29.81 -7.35
C GLY A 45 -0.78 28.49 -7.42
N ILE A 46 0.35 28.36 -6.74
CA ILE A 46 1.21 27.17 -6.79
C ILE A 46 1.68 26.77 -5.40
N LEU A 47 1.58 25.49 -5.10
CA LEU A 47 2.39 24.81 -4.09
C LEU A 47 3.46 24.01 -4.81
N SER A 48 4.73 24.30 -4.53
CA SER A 48 5.86 23.67 -5.17
C SER A 48 6.74 22.91 -4.19
N LYS A 49 7.50 21.96 -4.72
CA LYS A 49 8.59 21.31 -4.02
C LYS A 49 9.92 21.66 -4.71
N VAL A 50 10.95 21.88 -3.90
CA VAL A 50 12.31 22.15 -4.38
C VAL A 50 13.24 21.00 -3.98
N ASP A 51 13.96 20.45 -4.95
CA ASP A 51 14.97 19.43 -4.72
C ASP A 51 16.23 19.75 -5.54
N GLY A 52 17.26 20.19 -4.85
CA GLY A 52 18.49 20.70 -5.47
C GLY A 52 18.21 21.88 -6.39
N ASN A 53 18.38 21.70 -7.70
CA ASN A 53 18.11 22.72 -8.72
C ASN A 53 16.77 22.50 -9.45
N SER A 54 15.97 21.56 -9.02
CA SER A 54 14.66 21.23 -9.60
C SER A 54 13.54 21.88 -8.80
N TYR A 55 12.67 22.59 -9.50
CA TYR A 55 11.39 23.11 -8.99
C TYR A 55 10.26 22.27 -9.58
N LEU A 56 9.54 21.56 -8.73
CA LEU A 56 8.40 20.72 -9.09
C LEU A 56 7.09 21.40 -8.68
N VAL A 57 6.17 21.54 -9.62
CA VAL A 57 4.78 21.95 -9.34
C VAL A 57 4.02 20.78 -8.72
N GLU A 58 3.77 20.82 -7.43
CA GLU A 58 2.98 19.77 -6.76
C GLU A 58 1.49 19.99 -6.90
N HIS A 59 1.04 21.23 -6.75
CA HIS A 59 -0.34 21.63 -6.98
C HIS A 59 -0.36 23.02 -7.61
N CYS A 60 -1.25 23.23 -8.55
CA CYS A 60 -1.47 24.55 -9.14
C CYS A 60 -2.95 24.80 -9.44
N VAL A 61 -3.31 26.08 -9.45
CA VAL A 61 -4.56 26.61 -9.97
C VAL A 61 -4.21 27.76 -10.90
N THR A 62 -4.67 27.69 -12.14
CA THR A 62 -4.35 28.62 -13.22
C THR A 62 -5.62 29.03 -13.97
N PRO A 63 -5.66 30.20 -14.62
CA PRO A 63 -6.72 30.56 -15.53
C PRO A 63 -6.73 29.72 -16.80
N GLU A 64 -7.84 29.70 -17.52
CA GLU A 64 -7.95 29.04 -18.82
C GLU A 64 -6.90 29.60 -19.81
N GLY A 65 -6.21 28.71 -20.53
CA GLY A 65 -5.19 29.06 -21.52
C GLY A 65 -3.76 29.18 -21.01
N VAL A 66 -3.53 29.00 -19.70
CA VAL A 66 -2.17 28.90 -19.14
C VAL A 66 -1.79 27.41 -19.06
N GLU A 67 -0.78 27.01 -19.82
CA GLU A 67 -0.25 25.65 -19.82
C GLU A 67 0.72 25.46 -18.64
N LEU A 68 0.16 25.21 -17.45
CA LEU A 68 0.90 24.85 -16.25
C LEU A 68 0.14 23.73 -15.52
N ASN A 69 0.80 22.59 -15.30
CA ASN A 69 0.17 21.42 -14.74
C ASN A 69 0.92 20.90 -13.50
N THR A 70 0.21 20.20 -12.64
CA THR A 70 0.81 19.38 -11.59
C THR A 70 1.77 18.36 -12.21
N GLY A 71 3.00 18.31 -11.71
CA GLY A 71 4.06 17.46 -12.22
C GLY A 71 5.06 18.19 -13.13
N ASP A 72 4.76 19.41 -13.58
CA ASP A 72 5.71 20.20 -14.37
C ASP A 72 6.94 20.55 -13.53
N THR A 73 8.10 20.56 -14.21
CA THR A 73 9.38 20.85 -13.58
C THR A 73 10.10 22.00 -14.28
N PHE A 74 10.73 22.86 -13.49
CA PHE A 74 11.49 24.00 -13.97
C PHE A 74 12.87 24.05 -13.31
N ASP A 75 13.80 24.80 -13.92
CA ASP A 75 15.03 25.17 -13.23
C ASP A 75 14.67 26.13 -12.07
N TYR A 76 14.97 25.74 -10.86
CA TYR A 76 14.72 26.50 -9.64
C TYR A 76 15.22 27.93 -9.73
N ARG A 77 16.41 28.16 -10.33
CA ARG A 77 17.03 29.48 -10.47
C ARG A 77 16.29 30.40 -11.44
N SER A 78 15.46 29.83 -12.30
CA SER A 78 14.64 30.58 -13.25
C SER A 78 13.28 31.00 -12.68
N THR A 79 13.00 30.70 -11.41
CA THR A 79 11.72 31.01 -10.76
C THR A 79 11.87 32.03 -9.64
N TYR A 80 10.80 32.77 -9.29
CA TYR A 80 10.81 33.64 -8.10
C TYR A 80 10.97 32.85 -6.78
N CYS A 81 10.78 31.56 -6.82
CA CYS A 81 10.95 30.70 -5.64
C CYS A 81 12.39 30.67 -5.14
N GLU A 82 13.37 30.90 -6.02
CA GLU A 82 14.76 31.10 -5.59
C GLU A 82 14.90 32.24 -4.58
N ILE A 83 14.23 33.36 -4.84
CA ILE A 83 14.26 34.53 -3.94
C ILE A 83 13.49 34.20 -2.66
N THR A 84 12.31 33.57 -2.80
CA THR A 84 11.44 33.20 -1.69
C THR A 84 12.10 32.22 -0.73
N CYS A 85 12.76 31.20 -1.24
CA CYS A 85 13.47 30.21 -0.43
C CYS A 85 14.68 30.77 0.32
N LYS A 86 15.26 31.86 -0.16
CA LYS A 86 16.37 32.57 0.51
C LYS A 86 15.88 33.56 1.58
N SER A 87 14.58 33.79 1.66
CA SER A 87 13.99 34.72 2.63
C SER A 87 13.58 33.98 3.91
N ILE A 88 13.47 34.72 5.02
CA ILE A 88 12.96 34.19 6.29
C ILE A 88 11.41 34.30 6.36
N GLY A 89 10.80 35.03 5.43
CA GLY A 89 9.37 35.30 5.44
C GLY A 89 8.80 35.52 4.05
N PRO A 90 7.54 35.97 3.95
CA PRO A 90 6.93 36.25 2.67
C PRO A 90 7.67 37.28 1.85
N ILE A 91 7.76 37.07 0.55
CA ILE A 91 8.24 38.04 -0.45
C ILE A 91 7.02 38.58 -1.17
N CYS A 92 6.93 39.91 -1.27
CA CYS A 92 5.89 40.63 -1.98
C CYS A 92 6.53 41.45 -3.09
N ILE A 93 6.00 41.36 -4.31
CA ILE A 93 6.42 42.15 -5.48
C ILE A 93 5.13 42.64 -6.16
N GLU A 94 4.88 43.96 -6.12
CA GLU A 94 3.68 44.55 -6.71
C GLU A 94 3.84 44.85 -8.20
N HIS A 95 5.07 45.17 -8.64
CA HIS A 95 5.36 45.52 -10.02
C HIS A 95 6.82 45.18 -10.36
N CYS A 96 7.01 43.99 -10.86
CA CYS A 96 8.36 43.44 -11.14
C CYS A 96 9.10 44.32 -12.13
N GLY A 97 8.48 44.73 -13.24
CA GLY A 97 9.10 45.50 -14.29
C GLY A 97 9.59 46.91 -13.85
N LYS A 98 9.07 47.43 -12.71
CA LYS A 98 9.54 48.71 -12.14
C LYS A 98 10.56 48.53 -11.00
N HIS A 99 10.85 47.30 -10.60
CA HIS A 99 11.73 47.05 -9.46
C HIS A 99 13.14 46.81 -9.91
N ASP A 100 14.09 47.65 -9.49
CA ASP A 100 15.49 47.64 -9.93
C ASP A 100 16.17 46.25 -9.84
N LYS A 101 15.80 45.48 -8.82
CA LYS A 101 16.39 44.14 -8.58
C LYS A 101 15.69 43.04 -9.38
N TYR A 102 14.36 43.14 -9.60
CA TYR A 102 13.57 42.03 -10.15
C TYR A 102 13.24 42.16 -11.62
N ALA A 103 13.35 43.34 -12.21
CA ALA A 103 13.12 43.57 -13.64
C ALA A 103 14.08 42.77 -14.55
N THR A 104 15.27 42.45 -14.04
CA THR A 104 16.26 41.62 -14.75
C THR A 104 16.26 40.17 -14.33
N HIS A 105 15.38 39.76 -13.41
CA HIS A 105 15.32 38.37 -12.91
C HIS A 105 14.83 37.43 -14.01
N PRO A 106 15.46 36.23 -14.17
CA PRO A 106 15.06 35.26 -15.21
C PRO A 106 13.59 34.90 -15.20
N ALA A 107 12.96 34.79 -14.01
CA ALA A 107 11.53 34.51 -13.87
C ALA A 107 10.65 35.58 -14.55
N TYR A 108 10.99 36.87 -14.43
CA TYR A 108 10.25 37.94 -15.08
C TYR A 108 10.39 37.85 -16.60
N GLN A 109 11.60 37.63 -17.08
CA GLN A 109 11.88 37.57 -18.51
C GLN A 109 11.28 36.33 -19.18
N SER A 110 11.22 35.22 -18.46
CA SER A 110 10.73 33.96 -19.01
C SER A 110 9.20 33.85 -18.93
N PHE A 111 8.57 34.33 -17.85
CA PHE A 111 7.14 34.11 -17.59
C PHE A 111 6.31 35.40 -17.63
N GLY A 112 6.93 36.57 -17.66
CA GLY A 112 6.23 37.86 -17.73
C GLY A 112 5.35 38.17 -16.51
N LEU A 113 5.64 37.56 -15.34
CA LEU A 113 4.85 37.74 -14.12
C LEU A 113 5.23 39.06 -13.44
N GLU A 114 4.28 40.01 -13.42
CA GLU A 114 4.48 41.33 -12.88
C GLU A 114 4.26 41.44 -11.37
N SER A 115 3.36 40.64 -10.84
CA SER A 115 3.08 40.61 -9.40
C SER A 115 3.26 39.22 -8.81
N TYR A 116 3.75 39.19 -7.58
CA TYR A 116 4.08 37.95 -6.88
C TYR A 116 3.97 38.14 -5.37
N ILE A 117 3.39 37.14 -4.70
CA ILE A 117 3.51 36.94 -3.26
C ILE A 117 3.83 35.48 -3.00
N GLY A 118 4.90 35.19 -2.26
CA GLY A 118 5.33 33.84 -1.97
C GLY A 118 5.95 33.71 -0.60
N ILE A 119 5.82 32.53 -0.01
CA ILE A 119 6.37 32.16 1.30
C ILE A 119 7.08 30.81 1.20
N PRO A 120 8.25 30.63 1.84
CA PRO A 120 8.89 29.33 1.92
C PRO A 120 8.08 28.41 2.82
N ILE A 121 8.08 27.10 2.49
CA ILE A 121 7.47 26.03 3.26
C ILE A 121 8.59 25.18 3.84
N PHE A 122 8.54 24.89 5.14
CA PHE A 122 9.50 24.06 5.84
C PHE A 122 8.86 22.79 6.38
N VAL A 123 9.57 21.67 6.30
CA VAL A 123 9.14 20.39 6.86
C VAL A 123 10.30 19.86 7.73
N ASN A 124 10.09 19.75 9.03
CA ASN A 124 11.13 19.36 10.00
C ASN A 124 12.38 20.26 9.92
N ASP A 125 12.20 21.56 9.83
CA ASP A 125 13.24 22.59 9.70
C ASP A 125 14.06 22.53 8.38
N GLU A 126 13.67 21.68 7.44
CA GLU A 126 14.26 21.61 6.10
C GLU A 126 13.35 22.31 5.09
N LEU A 127 13.95 23.05 4.14
CA LEU A 127 13.24 23.69 3.07
C LEU A 127 12.55 22.64 2.19
N TYR A 128 11.24 22.68 2.14
CA TYR A 128 10.43 21.82 1.28
C TYR A 128 10.19 22.44 -0.10
N GLY A 129 9.77 23.70 -0.13
CA GLY A 129 9.41 24.41 -1.35
C GLY A 129 8.77 25.77 -1.06
N THR A 130 7.79 26.16 -1.85
CA THR A 130 7.11 27.45 -1.69
C THR A 130 5.59 27.34 -1.91
N LEU A 131 4.84 28.13 -1.16
CA LEU A 131 3.49 28.54 -1.53
C LEU A 131 3.55 29.91 -2.15
N ASN A 132 3.03 30.08 -3.37
CA ASN A 132 3.08 31.38 -4.05
C ASN A 132 1.85 31.64 -4.90
N PHE A 133 1.60 32.95 -5.12
CA PHE A 133 0.58 33.47 -6.01
C PHE A 133 1.20 34.54 -6.90
N SER A 134 0.80 34.57 -8.17
CA SER A 134 1.37 35.49 -9.16
C SER A 134 0.36 35.89 -10.23
N SER A 135 0.65 36.98 -10.94
CA SER A 135 -0.14 37.44 -12.08
C SER A 135 0.75 38.12 -13.12
N PRO A 136 0.43 38.04 -14.43
CA PRO A 136 1.09 38.83 -15.46
C PRO A 136 0.73 40.33 -15.39
N ALA A 137 -0.25 40.73 -14.58
CA ALA A 137 -0.63 42.10 -14.34
C ALA A 137 0.08 42.67 -13.09
N PRO A 138 0.45 43.96 -13.08
CA PRO A 138 0.91 44.62 -11.87
C PRO A 138 -0.17 44.62 -10.79
N TYR A 139 0.24 44.47 -9.53
CA TYR A 139 -0.67 44.49 -8.41
C TYR A 139 -1.23 45.92 -8.20
N HIS A 140 -2.54 46.04 -7.99
CA HIS A 140 -3.26 47.28 -7.98
C HIS A 140 -3.05 48.15 -6.72
N ARG A 141 -2.41 47.58 -5.67
CA ARG A 141 -2.12 48.21 -4.38
C ARG A 141 -0.88 47.59 -3.76
N GLU A 142 -0.40 48.10 -2.66
CA GLU A 142 0.61 47.42 -1.84
C GLU A 142 -0.01 46.21 -1.10
N PHE A 143 0.77 45.15 -0.91
CA PHE A 143 0.38 44.05 -0.05
C PHE A 143 0.34 44.53 1.40
N LYS A 144 -0.78 44.27 2.08
CA LYS A 144 -0.99 44.71 3.48
C LYS A 144 -0.49 43.61 4.42
N GLU A 145 -0.26 44.01 5.67
CA GLU A 145 0.15 43.05 6.72
C GLU A 145 -0.84 41.89 6.87
N PHE A 146 -2.15 42.14 6.72
CA PHE A 146 -3.13 41.07 6.71
C PHE A 146 -2.98 40.09 5.54
N ASP A 147 -2.51 40.51 4.37
CA ASP A 147 -2.22 39.60 3.24
C ASP A 147 -1.04 38.70 3.59
N ILE A 148 -0.03 39.23 4.27
CA ILE A 148 1.12 38.51 4.78
C ILE A 148 0.71 37.49 5.86
N ASP A 149 -0.17 37.86 6.76
CA ASP A 149 -0.67 36.97 7.82
C ASP A 149 -1.50 35.81 7.24
N VAL A 150 -2.29 36.06 6.21
CA VAL A 150 -3.02 35.01 5.49
C VAL A 150 -2.03 34.03 4.86
N MET A 151 -0.97 34.51 4.20
CA MET A 151 0.08 33.66 3.65
C MET A 151 0.74 32.80 4.72
N ARG A 152 1.07 33.40 5.88
CA ARG A 152 1.67 32.66 7.01
C ARG A 152 0.74 31.57 7.56
N LEU A 153 -0.54 31.86 7.70
CA LEU A 153 -1.53 30.89 8.17
C LEU A 153 -1.69 29.71 7.19
N MET A 154 -1.74 30.02 5.89
CA MET A 154 -1.81 28.99 4.85
C MET A 154 -0.56 28.12 4.87
N ALA A 155 0.63 28.73 4.92
CA ALA A 155 1.91 28.03 4.98
C ALA A 155 2.00 27.13 6.22
N SER A 156 1.71 27.66 7.39
CA SER A 156 1.74 26.92 8.65
C SER A 156 0.83 25.68 8.63
N TRP A 157 -0.37 25.79 8.05
CA TRP A 157 -1.24 24.63 7.90
C TRP A 157 -0.64 23.59 6.93
N ILE A 158 -0.09 24.04 5.80
CA ILE A 158 0.56 23.15 4.83
C ILE A 158 1.72 22.41 5.49
N GLU A 159 2.56 23.11 6.23
CA GLU A 159 3.72 22.52 6.93
C GLU A 159 3.29 21.43 7.92
N VAL A 160 2.29 21.73 8.76
CA VAL A 160 1.73 20.75 9.72
C VAL A 160 1.19 19.51 8.99
N GLU A 161 0.44 19.73 7.91
CA GLU A 161 -0.16 18.64 7.15
C GLU A 161 0.88 17.79 6.41
N LEU A 162 1.92 18.41 5.85
CA LEU A 162 3.04 17.69 5.23
C LEU A 162 3.81 16.85 6.25
N VAL A 163 4.09 17.40 7.46
CA VAL A 163 4.71 16.65 8.56
C VAL A 163 3.84 15.47 8.97
N ARG A 164 2.53 15.69 9.15
CA ARG A 164 1.57 14.62 9.50
C ARG A 164 1.59 13.48 8.47
N ARG A 165 1.52 13.83 7.18
CA ARG A 165 1.56 12.83 6.09
C ARG A 165 2.88 12.08 6.02
N GLN A 166 4.00 12.75 6.28
CA GLN A 166 5.30 12.09 6.34
C GLN A 166 5.37 11.10 7.51
N GLN A 167 4.82 11.46 8.67
CA GLN A 167 4.75 10.57 9.84
C GLN A 167 3.83 9.37 9.58
N GLU A 168 2.66 9.58 8.99
CA GLU A 168 1.75 8.50 8.61
C GLU A 168 2.41 7.50 7.65
N ARG A 169 3.14 7.97 6.63
CA ARG A 169 3.90 7.10 5.71
C ARG A 169 4.99 6.31 6.45
N LYS A 170 5.76 7.00 7.31
CA LYS A 170 6.82 6.35 8.10
C LYS A 170 6.29 5.29 9.06
N LEU A 171 5.05 5.38 9.51
CA LEU A 171 4.41 4.37 10.36
C LEU A 171 3.77 3.24 9.53
N LYS A 172 3.22 3.56 8.37
CA LYS A 172 2.52 2.61 7.51
C LYS A 172 3.46 1.57 6.91
N GLU A 173 4.57 2.00 6.31
CA GLU A 173 5.55 1.11 5.68
C GLU A 173 6.13 0.04 6.62
N PRO A 174 6.63 0.39 7.84
CA PRO A 174 7.10 -0.62 8.79
C PRO A 174 5.97 -1.54 9.26
N ASN A 175 4.75 -1.01 9.44
CA ASN A 175 3.62 -1.80 9.91
C ASN A 175 3.19 -2.85 8.86
N GLU A 176 3.11 -2.46 7.59
CA GLU A 176 2.86 -3.38 6.48
C GLU A 176 3.97 -4.46 6.37
N LYS A 177 5.23 -4.06 6.56
CA LYS A 177 6.36 -5.00 6.59
C LYS A 177 6.28 -5.97 7.77
N LEU A 178 5.93 -5.48 8.95
CA LEU A 178 5.74 -6.31 10.14
C LEU A 178 4.56 -7.27 9.96
N GLU A 179 3.45 -6.80 9.40
CA GLU A 179 2.29 -7.64 9.11
C GLU A 179 2.64 -8.72 8.07
N TYR A 180 3.37 -8.36 7.01
CA TYR A 180 3.87 -9.33 6.04
C TYR A 180 4.78 -10.38 6.70
N GLN A 181 5.75 -9.97 7.50
CA GLN A 181 6.64 -10.90 8.23
C GLN A 181 5.89 -11.79 9.23
N ALA A 182 4.82 -11.29 9.83
CA ALA A 182 3.98 -12.08 10.75
C ALA A 182 3.10 -13.12 10.06
N LEU A 183 2.76 -12.92 8.78
CA LEU A 183 1.79 -13.73 8.04
C LEU A 183 2.39 -14.56 6.91
N TYR A 184 3.60 -14.26 6.47
CA TYR A 184 4.26 -14.97 5.37
C TYR A 184 5.58 -15.62 5.80
N ASP A 185 5.93 -16.72 5.17
CA ASP A 185 7.19 -17.41 5.37
C ASP A 185 8.32 -16.66 4.64
N PRO A 186 9.43 -16.30 5.31
CA PRO A 186 10.48 -15.49 4.72
C PRO A 186 11.27 -16.19 3.62
N LEU A 187 11.27 -17.54 3.58
CA LEU A 187 12.01 -18.32 2.59
C LEU A 187 11.22 -18.52 1.31
N THR A 188 9.95 -18.91 1.45
CA THR A 188 9.09 -19.31 0.32
C THR A 188 8.13 -18.22 -0.13
N HIS A 189 7.96 -17.17 0.67
CA HIS A 189 6.98 -16.09 0.50
C HIS A 189 5.53 -16.55 0.45
N LEU A 190 5.26 -17.80 0.79
CA LEU A 190 3.91 -18.30 0.98
C LEU A 190 3.34 -17.85 2.32
N PRO A 191 2.02 -17.78 2.46
CA PRO A 191 1.38 -17.68 3.76
C PRO A 191 1.95 -18.71 4.73
N ASN A 192 2.21 -18.27 5.97
CA ASN A 192 2.68 -19.15 7.03
C ASN A 192 1.49 -19.78 7.78
N ARG A 193 1.79 -20.63 8.75
CA ARG A 193 0.79 -21.29 9.61
C ARG A 193 -0.18 -20.29 10.24
N ARG A 194 0.29 -19.12 10.68
CA ARG A 194 -0.55 -18.10 11.31
C ARG A 194 -1.53 -17.49 10.30
N CYS A 195 -1.08 -17.18 9.10
CA CYS A 195 -1.92 -16.70 8.02
C CYS A 195 -2.98 -17.74 7.62
N LEU A 196 -2.59 -19.02 7.51
CA LEU A 196 -3.50 -20.12 7.24
C LEU A 196 -4.70 -20.11 8.21
N PHE A 197 -4.43 -20.13 9.52
CA PHE A 197 -5.52 -20.16 10.51
C PHE A 197 -6.34 -18.87 10.52
N LYS A 198 -5.72 -17.68 10.29
CA LYS A 198 -6.45 -16.42 10.15
C LYS A 198 -7.41 -16.46 8.96
N THR A 199 -6.96 -16.96 7.80
CA THR A 199 -7.75 -17.09 6.56
C THR A 199 -8.91 -18.09 6.76
N LEU A 200 -8.61 -19.27 7.24
CA LEU A 200 -9.65 -20.31 7.43
C LEU A 200 -10.71 -19.88 8.44
N ASN A 201 -10.34 -19.19 9.52
CA ASN A 201 -11.32 -18.64 10.46
C ASN A 201 -12.25 -17.62 9.77
N THR A 202 -11.71 -16.76 8.91
CA THR A 202 -12.49 -15.76 8.16
C THR A 202 -13.45 -16.44 7.18
N GLU A 203 -12.99 -17.42 6.42
CA GLU A 203 -13.80 -18.17 5.47
C GLU A 203 -14.92 -18.97 6.16
N VAL A 204 -14.61 -19.61 7.29
CA VAL A 204 -15.61 -20.31 8.09
C VAL A 204 -16.67 -19.34 8.65
N GLU A 205 -16.32 -18.09 8.97
CA GLU A 205 -17.28 -17.07 9.37
C GLU A 205 -18.17 -16.60 8.21
N GLN A 206 -17.64 -16.50 7.00
CA GLN A 206 -18.40 -16.12 5.80
C GLN A 206 -19.37 -17.22 5.33
N LEU A 207 -19.05 -18.48 5.59
CA LEU A 207 -19.88 -19.64 5.26
C LEU A 207 -21.11 -19.81 6.20
N LYS A 208 -21.41 -18.82 7.04
CA LYS A 208 -22.63 -18.82 7.87
C LYS A 208 -23.89 -18.86 6.98
N GLY A 209 -24.53 -19.99 6.91
CA GLY A 209 -25.79 -20.19 6.16
C GLY A 209 -25.68 -21.09 4.93
N SER A 210 -24.50 -21.57 4.55
CA SER A 210 -24.30 -22.59 3.51
C SER A 210 -23.56 -23.81 4.04
N LEU A 211 -23.83 -24.98 3.47
CA LEU A 211 -23.04 -26.18 3.71
C LEU A 211 -21.61 -25.94 3.23
N GLY A 212 -20.70 -25.60 4.16
CA GLY A 212 -19.29 -25.46 3.86
C GLY A 212 -18.68 -26.82 3.53
N LYS A 213 -18.26 -27.01 2.28
CA LYS A 213 -17.57 -28.21 1.84
C LYS A 213 -16.24 -27.85 1.20
N GLY A 214 -15.32 -28.82 1.15
CA GLY A 214 -14.03 -28.60 0.51
C GLY A 214 -13.06 -29.71 0.80
N THR A 215 -11.79 -29.43 0.53
CA THR A 215 -10.67 -30.34 0.78
C THR A 215 -9.54 -29.58 1.44
N LEU A 216 -9.02 -30.15 2.51
CA LEU A 216 -7.75 -29.76 3.12
C LEU A 216 -6.73 -30.85 2.82
N ALA A 217 -5.55 -30.48 2.34
CA ALA A 217 -4.47 -31.43 2.12
C ALA A 217 -3.17 -30.98 2.80
N VAL A 218 -2.44 -31.94 3.36
CA VAL A 218 -1.09 -31.77 3.87
C VAL A 218 -0.13 -32.36 2.84
N VAL A 219 0.89 -31.60 2.46
CA VAL A 219 1.94 -31.97 1.51
C VAL A 219 3.26 -31.99 2.24
N ASP A 220 4.08 -32.99 1.98
CA ASP A 220 5.43 -33.12 2.55
C ASP A 220 6.42 -33.54 1.48
N ILE A 221 7.64 -32.99 1.56
CA ILE A 221 8.71 -33.30 0.60
C ILE A 221 9.38 -34.62 1.00
N ASP A 222 9.32 -35.58 0.10
CA ASP A 222 9.89 -36.90 0.35
C ASP A 222 11.40 -36.83 0.53
N PHE A 223 11.88 -37.50 1.58
CA PHE A 223 13.30 -37.57 1.92
C PHE A 223 14.01 -36.22 2.08
N PHE A 224 13.32 -35.17 2.46
CA PHE A 224 13.90 -33.82 2.58
C PHE A 224 15.10 -33.77 3.54
N LYS A 225 15.07 -34.53 4.62
CA LYS A 225 16.22 -34.65 5.52
C LYS A 225 17.45 -35.18 4.78
N VAL A 226 17.29 -36.18 3.90
CA VAL A 226 18.39 -36.73 3.09
C VAL A 226 18.95 -35.68 2.13
N VAL A 227 18.08 -34.83 1.57
CA VAL A 227 18.51 -33.68 0.74
C VAL A 227 19.40 -32.73 1.56
N ASN A 228 18.98 -32.36 2.76
CA ASN A 228 19.77 -31.50 3.64
C ASN A 228 21.09 -32.12 4.06
N ASP A 229 21.06 -33.41 4.45
CA ASP A 229 22.24 -34.11 4.93
C ASP A 229 23.27 -34.35 3.79
N THR A 230 22.81 -34.51 2.53
CA THR A 230 23.68 -34.77 1.38
C THR A 230 24.19 -33.52 0.70
N TYR A 231 23.32 -32.51 0.52
CA TYR A 231 23.61 -31.30 -0.30
C TYR A 231 23.69 -30.02 0.51
N GLY A 232 23.46 -30.08 1.82
CA GLY A 232 23.47 -28.96 2.74
C GLY A 232 22.14 -28.17 2.74
N HIS A 233 21.92 -27.39 3.81
CA HIS A 233 20.69 -26.62 4.01
C HIS A 233 20.38 -25.59 2.91
N GLN A 234 21.43 -25.02 2.28
CA GLN A 234 21.23 -24.09 1.15
C GLN A 234 20.53 -24.76 -0.03
N MET A 235 20.86 -26.00 -0.33
CA MET A 235 20.17 -26.76 -1.37
C MET A 235 18.75 -27.14 -0.94
N GLY A 236 18.54 -27.48 0.34
CA GLY A 236 17.20 -27.66 0.91
C GLY A 236 16.32 -26.43 0.73
N ASP A 237 16.86 -25.23 0.98
CA ASP A 237 16.16 -23.97 0.76
C ASP A 237 15.78 -23.75 -0.71
N VAL A 238 16.65 -24.13 -1.65
CA VAL A 238 16.34 -24.08 -3.09
C VAL A 238 15.19 -25.04 -3.43
N VAL A 239 15.21 -26.25 -2.87
CA VAL A 239 14.12 -27.22 -3.06
C VAL A 239 12.81 -26.69 -2.49
N LEU A 240 12.81 -26.16 -1.26
CA LEU A 240 11.63 -25.57 -0.64
C LEU A 240 11.01 -24.44 -1.49
N LYS A 241 11.83 -23.54 -2.04
CA LYS A 241 11.37 -22.48 -2.94
C LYS A 241 10.75 -23.03 -4.22
N LYS A 242 11.35 -24.07 -4.82
CA LYS A 242 10.81 -24.68 -6.03
C LYS A 242 9.48 -25.39 -5.76
N VAL A 243 9.37 -26.13 -4.65
CA VAL A 243 8.12 -26.78 -4.21
C VAL A 243 7.04 -25.71 -4.00
N ALA A 244 7.34 -24.66 -3.26
CA ALA A 244 6.42 -23.54 -3.02
C ALA A 244 5.90 -22.93 -4.32
N ASN A 245 6.78 -22.70 -5.30
CA ASN A 245 6.40 -22.17 -6.61
C ASN A 245 5.49 -23.13 -7.38
N VAL A 246 5.79 -24.43 -7.39
CA VAL A 246 4.92 -25.41 -8.05
C VAL A 246 3.54 -25.45 -7.41
N LEU A 247 3.45 -25.48 -6.08
CA LEU A 247 2.17 -25.50 -5.38
C LEU A 247 1.39 -24.21 -5.60
N SER A 248 2.05 -23.04 -5.54
CA SER A 248 1.42 -21.74 -5.78
C SER A 248 0.89 -21.58 -7.20
N ASN A 249 1.65 -22.01 -8.22
CA ASN A 249 1.25 -21.91 -9.62
C ASN A 249 0.05 -22.82 -9.95
N ASN A 250 -0.19 -23.85 -9.15
CA ASN A 250 -1.34 -24.76 -9.29
C ASN A 250 -2.54 -24.35 -8.42
N THR A 251 -2.46 -23.22 -7.73
CA THR A 251 -3.52 -22.67 -6.87
C THR A 251 -4.27 -21.57 -7.63
N GLN A 252 -5.60 -21.63 -7.65
CA GLN A 252 -6.49 -20.67 -8.33
C GLN A 252 -7.07 -19.66 -7.34
N GLU A 253 -7.75 -18.65 -7.87
CA GLU A 253 -8.49 -17.68 -7.06
C GLU A 253 -9.51 -18.37 -6.13
N GLY A 254 -9.50 -18.00 -4.86
CA GLY A 254 -10.30 -18.63 -3.82
C GLY A 254 -9.70 -19.91 -3.23
N GLU A 255 -8.61 -20.43 -3.79
CA GLU A 255 -7.84 -21.53 -3.22
C GLU A 255 -6.64 -20.98 -2.44
N PHE A 256 -6.07 -21.77 -1.55
CA PHE A 256 -5.04 -21.29 -0.66
C PHE A 256 -3.92 -22.31 -0.47
N VAL A 257 -2.67 -21.83 -0.48
CA VAL A 257 -1.49 -22.61 -0.14
C VAL A 257 -0.70 -21.92 0.96
N ALA A 258 -0.22 -22.67 1.94
CA ALA A 258 0.60 -22.16 3.03
C ALA A 258 1.75 -23.13 3.34
N ARG A 259 2.88 -22.58 3.78
CA ARG A 259 3.93 -23.36 4.42
C ARG A 259 3.56 -23.55 5.88
N PHE A 260 3.35 -24.80 6.29
CA PHE A 260 2.87 -25.12 7.64
C PHE A 260 4.02 -25.24 8.65
N GLY A 261 5.19 -25.74 8.20
CA GLY A 261 6.42 -25.81 8.99
C GLY A 261 7.45 -26.72 8.31
N GLY A 262 8.74 -26.51 8.53
CA GLY A 262 9.79 -27.33 7.95
C GLY A 262 9.64 -27.56 6.44
N GLU A 263 9.34 -28.80 6.08
CA GLU A 263 9.09 -29.25 4.71
C GLU A 263 7.60 -29.49 4.39
N GLU A 264 6.70 -29.06 5.29
CA GLU A 264 5.27 -29.30 5.17
C GLU A 264 4.53 -28.09 4.63
N PHE A 265 3.57 -28.35 3.73
CA PHE A 265 2.67 -27.35 3.14
C PHE A 265 1.21 -27.78 3.34
N ILE A 266 0.30 -26.82 3.44
CA ILE A 266 -1.15 -27.08 3.45
C ILE A 266 -1.78 -26.43 2.23
N LEU A 267 -2.65 -27.21 1.58
CA LEU A 267 -3.51 -26.77 0.50
C LEU A 267 -4.96 -26.75 1.00
N TRP A 268 -5.67 -25.68 0.66
CA TRP A 268 -7.07 -25.49 0.99
C TRP A 268 -7.87 -25.23 -0.27
N TYR A 269 -8.86 -26.09 -0.53
CA TYR A 269 -9.72 -26.05 -1.69
C TYR A 269 -11.18 -25.95 -1.24
N PRO A 270 -11.74 -24.74 -1.03
CA PRO A 270 -13.13 -24.53 -0.67
C PRO A 270 -14.06 -24.86 -1.84
N ASN A 271 -15.26 -25.35 -1.53
CA ASN A 271 -16.34 -25.61 -2.49
C ASN A 271 -15.99 -26.56 -3.67
N LYS A 272 -14.95 -27.38 -3.50
CA LYS A 272 -14.56 -28.38 -4.51
C LYS A 272 -15.01 -29.78 -4.11
N THR A 273 -15.39 -30.58 -5.09
CA THR A 273 -15.69 -32.01 -4.92
C THR A 273 -14.39 -32.83 -4.94
N PRO A 274 -14.35 -34.03 -4.33
CA PRO A 274 -13.17 -34.89 -4.36
C PRO A 274 -12.59 -35.12 -5.75
N SER A 275 -13.44 -35.43 -6.74
CA SER A 275 -13.01 -35.66 -8.12
C SER A 275 -12.35 -34.44 -8.79
N CYS A 276 -12.80 -33.22 -8.46
CA CYS A 276 -12.19 -32.00 -8.98
C CYS A 276 -10.81 -31.72 -8.37
N VAL A 277 -10.50 -32.26 -7.20
CA VAL A 277 -9.25 -32.02 -6.48
C VAL A 277 -8.19 -33.06 -6.81
N GLU A 278 -8.57 -34.26 -7.25
CA GLU A 278 -7.64 -35.31 -7.66
C GLU A 278 -6.70 -34.85 -8.78
N ASP A 279 -7.22 -34.20 -9.82
CA ASP A 279 -6.41 -33.62 -10.92
C ASP A 279 -5.44 -32.57 -10.40
N LYS A 280 -5.86 -31.79 -9.38
CA LYS A 280 -5.03 -30.78 -8.73
C LYS A 280 -3.89 -31.36 -7.89
N PHE A 281 -3.98 -32.59 -7.46
CA PHE A 281 -2.88 -33.30 -6.80
C PHE A 281 -1.93 -33.94 -7.81
N MET A 282 -2.47 -34.46 -8.92
CA MET A 282 -1.66 -35.11 -9.94
C MET A 282 -0.70 -34.14 -10.62
N THR A 283 -1.12 -32.91 -10.89
CA THR A 283 -0.26 -31.90 -11.55
C THR A 283 1.00 -31.57 -10.73
N PRO A 284 0.93 -31.17 -9.46
CA PRO A 284 2.12 -30.97 -8.63
C PRO A 284 3.02 -32.21 -8.51
N LEU A 285 2.44 -33.41 -8.34
CA LEU A 285 3.21 -34.65 -8.30
C LEU A 285 4.05 -34.87 -9.57
N GLN A 286 3.51 -34.56 -10.74
CA GLN A 286 4.22 -34.67 -12.01
C GLN A 286 5.27 -33.56 -12.19
N GLU A 287 4.93 -32.32 -11.82
CA GLU A 287 5.83 -31.18 -11.95
C GLU A 287 7.03 -31.28 -11.01
N MET A 288 6.86 -31.84 -9.81
CA MET A 288 7.94 -32.09 -8.88
C MET A 288 9.04 -32.97 -9.48
N LYS A 289 8.70 -33.99 -10.27
CA LYS A 289 9.66 -34.87 -10.92
C LYS A 289 10.60 -34.19 -11.91
N LYS A 290 10.26 -32.98 -12.35
CA LYS A 290 11.13 -32.13 -13.19
C LYS A 290 12.26 -31.47 -12.39
N ILE A 291 12.10 -31.40 -11.06
CA ILE A 291 13.12 -30.88 -10.14
C ILE A 291 14.05 -32.03 -9.80
N THR A 292 15.26 -31.99 -10.29
CA THR A 292 16.22 -33.10 -10.08
C THR A 292 17.44 -32.61 -9.28
N LEU A 293 17.94 -33.49 -8.42
CA LEU A 293 19.23 -33.40 -7.72
C LEU A 293 20.06 -34.60 -8.13
N ASP A 294 21.21 -34.40 -8.75
CA ASP A 294 22.07 -35.49 -9.28
C ASP A 294 21.29 -36.53 -10.09
N ARG A 295 20.40 -36.06 -10.99
CA ARG A 295 19.50 -36.88 -11.84
C ARG A 295 18.42 -37.65 -11.07
N LYS A 296 18.29 -37.49 -9.74
CA LYS A 296 17.18 -38.03 -8.96
C LYS A 296 16.07 -37.00 -8.81
N PRO A 297 14.82 -37.34 -9.11
CA PRO A 297 13.71 -36.41 -8.97
C PRO A 297 13.43 -36.13 -7.49
N VAL A 298 13.01 -34.89 -7.21
CA VAL A 298 12.39 -34.55 -5.93
C VAL A 298 10.93 -34.95 -6.03
N THR A 299 10.42 -35.66 -5.02
CA THR A 299 9.03 -36.08 -4.96
C THR A 299 8.33 -35.49 -3.72
N ILE A 300 7.02 -35.47 -3.74
CA ILE A 300 6.18 -35.09 -2.62
C ILE A 300 5.15 -36.19 -2.35
N SER A 301 4.72 -36.28 -1.09
CA SER A 301 3.56 -37.09 -0.70
C SER A 301 2.44 -36.17 -0.23
N ILE A 302 1.19 -36.50 -0.54
CA ILE A 302 0.02 -35.69 -0.23
C ILE A 302 -1.00 -36.52 0.54
N GLY A 303 -1.44 -36.05 1.69
CA GLY A 303 -2.58 -36.58 2.42
C GLY A 303 -3.73 -35.60 2.41
N ALA A 304 -4.93 -36.01 2.01
CA ALA A 304 -6.06 -35.13 1.86
C ALA A 304 -7.29 -35.57 2.64
N CYS A 305 -8.03 -34.61 3.13
CA CYS A 305 -9.29 -34.77 3.87
C CYS A 305 -10.39 -33.99 3.18
N HIS A 306 -11.43 -34.67 2.67
CA HIS A 306 -12.64 -34.04 2.14
C HIS A 306 -13.65 -33.82 3.29
N PHE A 307 -14.24 -32.63 3.36
CA PHE A 307 -15.15 -32.29 4.46
C PHE A 307 -16.45 -31.65 3.96
N GLU A 308 -17.50 -31.87 4.78
CA GLU A 308 -18.73 -31.09 4.73
C GLU A 308 -19.05 -30.62 6.16
N LEU A 309 -19.14 -29.29 6.35
CA LEU A 309 -19.46 -28.69 7.65
C LEU A 309 -20.94 -28.34 7.71
N SER A 310 -21.59 -28.67 8.82
CA SER A 310 -23.01 -28.39 9.00
C SER A 310 -23.27 -26.93 9.39
N THR A 311 -24.48 -26.43 9.05
CA THR A 311 -24.87 -25.02 9.29
C THR A 311 -25.14 -24.67 10.74
N GLY A 312 -25.13 -25.65 11.65
CA GLY A 312 -25.44 -25.48 13.08
C GLY A 312 -24.24 -25.31 13.99
N ASP A 313 -23.02 -25.38 13.48
CA ASP A 313 -21.83 -25.39 14.30
C ASP A 313 -21.53 -24.04 14.95
N THR A 314 -21.19 -24.06 16.23
CA THR A 314 -20.66 -22.88 16.94
C THR A 314 -19.23 -22.56 16.49
N LYS A 315 -18.77 -21.32 16.69
CA LYS A 315 -17.41 -20.90 16.32
C LYS A 315 -16.32 -21.81 16.96
N GLY A 316 -16.55 -22.27 18.20
CA GLY A 316 -15.63 -23.16 18.90
C GLY A 316 -15.59 -24.57 18.28
N GLU A 317 -16.73 -25.10 17.87
CA GLU A 317 -16.83 -26.42 17.22
C GLU A 317 -16.17 -26.44 15.86
N ARG A 318 -16.25 -25.34 15.08
CA ARG A 318 -15.58 -25.20 13.79
C ARG A 318 -14.06 -25.16 13.90
N MET A 319 -13.50 -24.46 14.91
CA MET A 319 -12.05 -24.50 15.17
C MET A 319 -11.58 -25.91 15.55
N SER A 320 -12.36 -26.63 16.37
CA SER A 320 -12.12 -28.05 16.67
C SER A 320 -12.21 -28.94 15.41
N ALA A 321 -13.04 -28.57 14.42
CA ALA A 321 -13.13 -29.27 13.15
C ALA A 321 -11.87 -29.12 12.33
N LEU A 322 -11.25 -27.94 12.25
CA LEU A 322 -9.99 -27.73 11.51
C LEU A 322 -8.86 -28.61 12.02
N ASP A 323 -8.69 -28.72 13.32
CA ASP A 323 -7.66 -29.60 13.88
C ASP A 323 -7.92 -31.07 13.53
N LYS A 324 -9.21 -31.49 13.52
CA LYS A 324 -9.59 -32.83 13.09
C LYS A 324 -9.34 -33.07 11.61
N LEU A 325 -9.60 -32.08 10.74
CA LEU A 325 -9.31 -32.18 9.30
C LEU A 325 -7.81 -32.31 9.04
N ILE A 326 -6.99 -31.51 9.70
CA ILE A 326 -5.52 -31.61 9.62
C ILE A 326 -5.07 -33.01 10.07
N LYS A 327 -5.60 -33.51 11.18
CA LYS A 327 -5.26 -34.85 11.68
C LYS A 327 -5.59 -35.96 10.66
N VAL A 328 -6.78 -35.91 10.04
CA VAL A 328 -7.17 -36.91 9.01
C VAL A 328 -6.28 -36.80 7.78
N ALA A 329 -5.94 -35.59 7.35
CA ALA A 329 -5.02 -35.38 6.24
C ALA A 329 -3.61 -35.92 6.56
N ASP A 330 -3.11 -35.70 7.79
CA ASP A 330 -1.85 -36.25 8.28
C ASP A 330 -1.84 -37.78 8.29
N GLU A 331 -2.92 -38.42 8.74
CA GLU A 331 -3.05 -39.89 8.69
C GLU A 331 -3.00 -40.40 7.25
N CYS A 332 -3.63 -39.68 6.29
CA CYS A 332 -3.55 -40.01 4.86
C CYS A 332 -2.12 -39.81 4.32
N LEU A 333 -1.43 -38.75 4.72
CA LEU A 333 -0.05 -38.49 4.35
C LEU A 333 0.88 -39.60 4.84
N TYR A 334 0.71 -40.02 6.08
CA TYR A 334 1.46 -41.13 6.63
C TYR A 334 1.29 -42.41 5.80
N ILE A 335 0.05 -42.74 5.39
CA ILE A 335 -0.21 -43.89 4.51
C ILE A 335 0.43 -43.71 3.14
N ALA A 336 0.38 -42.52 2.55
CA ALA A 336 1.06 -42.25 1.28
C ALA A 336 2.59 -42.49 1.38
N LYS A 337 3.20 -42.03 2.49
CA LYS A 337 4.63 -42.30 2.77
C LYS A 337 4.95 -43.78 2.96
N GLN A 338 4.09 -44.54 3.62
CA GLN A 338 4.26 -45.98 3.79
C GLN A 338 4.10 -46.80 2.48
N ASN A 339 3.19 -46.38 1.62
CA ASN A 339 2.90 -47.04 0.34
C ASN A 339 3.89 -46.71 -0.77
N GLY A 340 5.04 -46.14 -0.45
CA GLY A 340 6.15 -45.94 -1.41
C GLY A 340 6.35 -44.45 -1.79
N ARG A 341 5.64 -43.50 -1.17
CA ARG A 341 5.75 -42.04 -1.43
C ARG A 341 5.30 -41.64 -2.84
N ASP A 342 5.59 -40.40 -3.27
CA ASP A 342 5.29 -39.90 -4.62
C ASP A 342 3.84 -40.14 -5.05
N GLN A 343 2.89 -39.94 -4.16
CA GLN A 343 1.47 -40.21 -4.36
C GLN A 343 0.61 -39.37 -3.43
N PHE A 344 -0.71 -39.35 -3.70
CA PHE A 344 -1.69 -38.82 -2.77
C PHE A 344 -2.61 -39.91 -2.24
N ILE A 345 -3.08 -39.74 -1.00
CA ILE A 345 -4.14 -40.53 -0.37
C ILE A 345 -5.18 -39.54 0.15
N SER A 346 -6.45 -39.81 -0.11
CA SER A 346 -7.55 -38.98 0.37
C SER A 346 -8.61 -39.78 1.10
N ARG A 347 -9.25 -39.17 2.09
CA ARG A 347 -10.40 -39.74 2.83
C ARG A 347 -11.45 -38.66 3.12
N PRO A 348 -12.74 -39.03 3.19
CA PRO A 348 -13.77 -38.13 3.70
C PRO A 348 -13.63 -37.98 5.22
N TYR A 349 -13.90 -36.78 5.73
CA TYR A 349 -14.11 -36.52 7.14
C TYR A 349 -15.57 -36.84 7.50
N HIS A 350 -15.78 -37.85 8.32
CA HIS A 350 -17.09 -38.17 8.89
C HIS A 350 -17.16 -37.61 10.32
N GLN A 351 -17.98 -36.58 10.49
CA GLN A 351 -18.26 -36.07 11.83
C GLN A 351 -18.98 -37.17 12.60
N GLU A 352 -18.34 -37.70 13.65
CA GLU A 352 -19.05 -38.59 14.60
C GLU A 352 -20.20 -37.77 15.20
N ARG A 353 -21.43 -38.16 14.89
CA ARG A 353 -22.59 -37.64 15.59
C ARG A 353 -22.43 -38.09 17.05
N SER A 354 -22.18 -37.14 17.95
CA SER A 354 -22.21 -37.38 19.38
C SER A 354 -23.59 -38.01 19.69
N GLY A 355 -23.55 -39.30 20.00
CA GLY A 355 -24.77 -40.01 20.36
C GLY A 355 -25.44 -39.33 21.55
N ILE A 356 -26.75 -39.17 21.43
CA ILE A 356 -27.66 -38.71 22.46
C ILE A 356 -27.61 -39.70 23.63
#